data_f64f6cdb72729b4eee63af6265cc5341
#
_entry.id   f64f6cdb72729b4eee63af6265cc5341
#
_cell.length_a   1.000
_cell.length_b   1.000
_cell.length_c   1.000
_cell.angle_alpha   90.00
_cell.angle_beta   90.00
_cell.angle_gamma   90.00
#
_symmetry.space_group_name_H-M   'P 1'
#
loop_
_entity.id
_entity.type
_entity.pdbx_description
1 polymer ?
#
loop_
_entity_poly.entity_id
_entity_poly.type
_entity_poly.pdbx_seq_one_letter_code
_entity_poly.pdbx_strand_id
1 'polypeptide(L)'
;MNPTRRLVSIAAVASLTALSSIYAHAQTQPLRLAVTDIVGLENLQREYAGFQKILTEKSGIAVELFPVPNRTAAVEALNAKKVDLVLTGPAEYVVFKKRTDAKLVVGFSRPEYYGSVVTMLGSGRDGVEDLKGKKVGLGDVGSTSRHLSPIQVLADLGLEPGKDVQIVHINRNVAVEAMKRGDLAAIGINRTDLPGLAKRHPDVVFKVIARGRDLPNDVLLAGKHVPDEVTAKMRKVFSDNSEALIAAVLLGPDENQKFQGMKFIPNIADKDYDYIRKMYVTIGQPQYATFVGN
;
A
#
# COMPACT_ATOMS: atom_id res chain seq x y z
N MET A 1 -69.30 9.86 55.36
CA MET A 1 -69.03 9.69 53.94
C MET A 1 -67.60 10.15 53.68
N ASN A 2 -66.70 9.25 53.37
CA ASN A 2 -65.23 9.45 53.35
C ASN A 2 -64.71 9.84 51.95
N PRO A 3 -63.98 10.95 51.76
CA PRO A 3 -63.49 11.43 50.47
C PRO A 3 -62.01 11.04 50.22
N THR A 4 -61.68 9.75 50.32
CA THR A 4 -60.31 9.29 50.19
C THR A 4 -60.09 8.22 49.09
N ARG A 5 -60.89 8.28 47.99
CA ARG A 5 -60.79 7.26 46.92
C ARG A 5 -60.66 7.81 45.48
N ARG A 6 -60.00 8.99 45.28
CA ARG A 6 -59.87 9.55 43.91
C ARG A 6 -58.48 10.11 43.57
N LEU A 7 -57.40 9.67 44.21
CA LEU A 7 -56.05 10.20 43.93
C LEU A 7 -54.96 9.14 43.60
N VAL A 8 -55.34 7.93 43.19
CA VAL A 8 -54.34 6.87 42.89
C VAL A 8 -54.27 6.49 41.41
N SER A 9 -55.02 7.11 40.50
CA SER A 9 -55.07 6.64 39.07
C SER A 9 -54.38 7.53 38.03
N ILE A 10 -53.64 8.58 38.43
CA ILE A 10 -52.97 9.48 37.47
C ILE A 10 -51.41 9.37 37.49
N ALA A 11 -50.82 8.62 38.42
CA ALA A 11 -49.37 8.49 38.53
C ALA A 11 -48.76 7.32 37.70
N ALA A 12 -49.54 6.48 37.00
CA ALA A 12 -49.05 5.28 36.35
C ALA A 12 -48.87 5.39 34.81
N VAL A 13 -49.24 6.53 34.18
CA VAL A 13 -49.13 6.71 32.72
C VAL A 13 -47.94 7.56 32.29
N ALA A 14 -47.29 8.28 33.20
CA ALA A 14 -46.15 9.16 32.88
C ALA A 14 -44.78 8.46 32.86
N SER A 15 -44.68 7.17 33.22
CA SER A 15 -43.40 6.44 33.31
C SER A 15 -43.07 5.57 32.12
N LEU A 16 -43.93 5.45 31.10
CA LEU A 16 -43.70 4.60 29.94
C LEU A 16 -43.20 5.32 28.66
N THR A 17 -43.10 6.65 28.70
CA THR A 17 -42.65 7.44 27.53
C THR A 17 -41.21 7.91 27.62
N ALA A 18 -40.46 7.57 28.67
CA ALA A 18 -39.06 8.00 28.87
C ALA A 18 -38.02 6.95 28.45
N LEU A 19 -38.42 5.76 27.93
CA LEU A 19 -37.46 4.71 27.54
C LEU A 19 -37.22 4.60 26.03
N SER A 20 -37.76 5.51 25.20
CA SER A 20 -37.66 5.41 23.74
C SER A 20 -36.65 6.33 23.08
N SER A 21 -35.76 6.97 23.79
CA SER A 21 -34.86 7.99 23.22
C SER A 21 -33.36 7.80 23.53
N ILE A 22 -32.92 6.59 23.91
CA ILE A 22 -31.49 6.30 24.04
C ILE A 22 -31.06 5.29 22.94
N TYR A 23 -31.50 5.50 21.72
CA TYR A 23 -30.64 5.19 20.58
C TYR A 23 -29.81 6.46 20.31
N ALA A 24 -28.97 6.82 21.29
CA ALA A 24 -27.85 7.69 21.00
C ALA A 24 -27.13 7.06 19.82
N HIS A 25 -27.13 7.73 18.65
CA HIS A 25 -26.15 7.48 17.61
C HIS A 25 -24.80 7.53 18.34
N ALA A 26 -24.27 6.38 18.67
CA ALA A 26 -22.86 6.28 18.97
C ALA A 26 -22.19 6.80 17.70
N GLN A 27 -21.79 8.05 17.70
CA GLN A 27 -21.03 8.68 16.64
C GLN A 27 -19.75 7.86 16.60
N THR A 28 -19.74 6.84 15.75
CA THR A 28 -18.58 5.98 15.57
C THR A 28 -17.46 6.90 15.16
N GLN A 29 -16.41 6.92 15.94
CA GLN A 29 -15.19 7.68 15.61
C GLN A 29 -14.83 7.40 14.16
N PRO A 30 -14.44 8.41 13.39
CA PRO A 30 -14.06 8.20 11.98
C PRO A 30 -12.92 7.19 11.89
N LEU A 31 -12.96 6.36 10.87
CA LEU A 31 -11.84 5.46 10.55
C LEU A 31 -10.70 6.27 9.90
N ARG A 32 -9.55 6.23 10.51
CA ARG A 32 -8.35 6.92 10.00
C ARG A 32 -7.64 6.02 9.00
N LEU A 33 -7.53 6.50 7.76
CA LEU A 33 -6.90 5.82 6.64
C LEU A 33 -5.52 6.41 6.36
N ALA A 34 -4.47 5.60 6.47
CA ALA A 34 -3.13 5.93 5.99
C ALA A 34 -2.82 5.23 4.67
N VAL A 35 -1.94 5.84 3.88
CA VAL A 35 -1.37 5.27 2.65
C VAL A 35 0.15 5.34 2.75
N THR A 36 0.83 4.21 2.63
CA THR A 36 2.27 4.13 2.94
C THR A 36 3.19 4.76 1.90
N ASP A 37 2.75 4.84 0.64
CA ASP A 37 3.56 5.36 -0.46
C ASP A 37 3.50 6.90 -0.61
N ILE A 38 2.68 7.58 0.20
CA ILE A 38 2.44 9.02 0.08
C ILE A 38 2.83 9.74 1.35
N VAL A 39 3.76 10.68 1.22
CA VAL A 39 4.26 11.50 2.33
C VAL A 39 3.62 12.89 2.27
N GLY A 40 3.16 13.34 3.45
CA GLY A 40 2.55 14.65 3.63
C GLY A 40 1.04 14.69 3.36
N LEU A 41 0.34 15.52 4.14
CA LEU A 41 -1.12 15.62 4.08
C LEU A 41 -1.62 16.18 2.74
N GLU A 42 -0.95 17.16 2.19
CA GLU A 42 -1.31 17.78 0.91
C GLU A 42 -1.29 16.76 -0.24
N ASN A 43 -0.20 15.99 -0.35
CA ASN A 43 -0.10 14.92 -1.33
C ASN A 43 -1.16 13.84 -1.12
N LEU A 44 -1.37 13.44 0.14
CA LEU A 44 -2.38 12.43 0.48
C LEU A 44 -3.79 12.91 0.10
N GLN A 45 -4.13 14.15 0.36
CA GLN A 45 -5.41 14.75 -0.05
C GLN A 45 -5.54 14.83 -1.56
N ARG A 46 -4.50 15.28 -2.27
CA ARG A 46 -4.51 15.36 -3.73
C ARG A 46 -4.79 14.01 -4.40
N GLU A 47 -4.19 12.95 -3.86
CA GLU A 47 -4.32 11.59 -4.43
C GLU A 47 -5.59 10.86 -3.96
N TYR A 48 -6.03 11.05 -2.71
CA TYR A 48 -7.03 10.18 -2.10
C TYR A 48 -8.29 10.87 -1.57
N ALA A 49 -8.45 12.20 -1.66
CA ALA A 49 -9.65 12.87 -1.17
C ALA A 49 -10.93 12.39 -1.89
N GLY A 50 -10.86 12.16 -3.21
CA GLY A 50 -11.96 11.58 -3.98
C GLY A 50 -12.35 10.19 -3.49
N PHE A 51 -11.36 9.32 -3.31
CA PHE A 51 -11.56 7.97 -2.78
C PHE A 51 -12.13 7.98 -1.36
N GLN A 52 -11.56 8.79 -0.47
CA GLN A 52 -12.04 8.96 0.91
C GLN A 52 -13.50 9.38 0.95
N LYS A 53 -13.90 10.35 0.12
CA LYS A 53 -15.28 10.82 0.02
C LYS A 53 -16.25 9.70 -0.40
N ILE A 54 -15.95 8.99 -1.48
CA ILE A 54 -16.80 7.90 -1.98
C ILE A 54 -16.84 6.73 -1.00
N LEU A 55 -15.71 6.39 -0.37
CA LEU A 55 -15.67 5.32 0.64
C LEU A 55 -16.55 5.67 1.84
N THR A 56 -16.49 6.92 2.33
CA THR A 56 -17.38 7.42 3.40
C THR A 56 -18.84 7.31 2.99
N GLU A 57 -19.19 7.82 1.81
CA GLU A 57 -20.56 7.81 1.29
C GLU A 57 -21.11 6.38 1.17
N LYS A 58 -20.37 5.48 0.53
CA LYS A 58 -20.82 4.11 0.27
C LYS A 58 -20.81 3.22 1.50
N SER A 59 -19.91 3.46 2.45
CA SER A 59 -19.86 2.71 3.70
C SER A 59 -20.83 3.25 4.78
N GLY A 60 -21.18 4.53 4.72
CA GLY A 60 -21.88 5.22 5.81
C GLY A 60 -21.03 5.31 7.10
N ILE A 61 -19.71 5.13 7.00
CA ILE A 61 -18.76 5.29 8.10
C ILE A 61 -17.82 6.43 7.71
N ALA A 62 -17.69 7.43 8.55
CA ALA A 62 -16.75 8.53 8.31
C ALA A 62 -15.33 7.99 8.18
N VAL A 63 -14.63 8.38 7.12
CA VAL A 63 -13.21 8.03 6.88
C VAL A 63 -12.43 9.33 6.82
N GLU A 64 -11.29 9.37 7.51
CA GLU A 64 -10.38 10.52 7.52
C GLU A 64 -8.99 10.10 7.04
N LEU A 65 -8.37 10.94 6.21
CA LEU A 65 -6.99 10.70 5.76
C LEU A 65 -6.01 11.04 6.87
N PHE A 66 -5.11 10.11 7.17
CA PHE A 66 -4.10 10.25 8.20
C PHE A 66 -2.70 10.19 7.56
N PRO A 67 -1.95 11.30 7.52
CA PRO A 67 -0.62 11.32 6.92
C PRO A 67 0.39 10.58 7.80
N VAL A 68 1.26 9.82 7.17
CA VAL A 68 2.41 9.16 7.83
C VAL A 68 3.70 9.63 7.16
N PRO A 69 4.78 9.85 7.92
CA PRO A 69 6.03 10.36 7.35
C PRO A 69 6.78 9.31 6.55
N ASN A 70 6.57 8.04 6.82
CA ASN A 70 7.18 6.92 6.11
C ASN A 70 6.46 5.60 6.42
N ARG A 71 6.88 4.53 5.75
CA ARG A 71 6.31 3.17 5.86
C ARG A 71 6.42 2.59 7.28
N THR A 72 7.57 2.78 7.93
CA THR A 72 7.79 2.32 9.31
C THR A 72 6.84 3.00 10.30
N ALA A 73 6.67 4.32 10.16
CA ALA A 73 5.73 5.08 10.99
C ALA A 73 4.27 4.63 10.80
N ALA A 74 3.89 4.16 9.60
CA ALA A 74 2.56 3.60 9.36
C ALA A 74 2.33 2.31 10.17
N VAL A 75 3.34 1.43 10.24
CA VAL A 75 3.27 0.20 11.07
C VAL A 75 3.10 0.56 12.54
N GLU A 76 3.89 1.51 13.04
CA GLU A 76 3.80 1.97 14.43
C GLU A 76 2.45 2.65 14.72
N ALA A 77 1.94 3.46 13.80
CA ALA A 77 0.64 4.12 13.93
C ALA A 77 -0.51 3.10 14.01
N LEU A 78 -0.48 2.04 13.20
CA LEU A 78 -1.48 0.98 13.26
C LEU A 78 -1.40 0.19 14.58
N ASN A 79 -0.19 -0.15 15.02
CA ASN A 79 0.04 -0.85 16.28
C ASN A 79 -0.41 -0.02 17.48
N ALA A 80 -0.15 1.30 17.45
CA ALA A 80 -0.58 2.25 18.47
C ALA A 80 -2.06 2.68 18.36
N LYS A 81 -2.82 2.08 17.43
CA LYS A 81 -4.23 2.41 17.16
C LYS A 81 -4.46 3.89 16.77
N LYS A 82 -3.45 4.55 16.21
CA LYS A 82 -3.55 5.92 15.68
C LYS A 82 -4.13 5.97 14.27
N VAL A 83 -4.07 4.86 13.55
CA VAL A 83 -4.76 4.62 12.28
C VAL A 83 -5.55 3.32 12.38
N ASP A 84 -6.61 3.22 11.59
CA ASP A 84 -7.55 2.10 11.63
C ASP A 84 -7.46 1.28 10.34
N LEU A 85 -7.24 1.95 9.22
CA LEU A 85 -7.07 1.37 7.90
C LEU A 85 -5.72 1.81 7.29
N VAL A 86 -5.07 0.90 6.57
CA VAL A 86 -3.82 1.20 5.85
C VAL A 86 -3.87 0.62 4.45
N LEU A 87 -3.74 1.46 3.42
CA LEU A 87 -3.46 1.02 2.06
C LEU A 87 -1.94 0.94 1.89
N THR A 88 -1.45 -0.24 1.50
CA THR A 88 -0.01 -0.51 1.52
C THR A 88 0.41 -1.49 0.42
N GLY A 89 1.67 -1.44 0.05
CA GLY A 89 2.26 -2.36 -0.90
C GLY A 89 2.61 -3.73 -0.31
N PRO A 90 2.96 -4.70 -1.16
CA PRO A 90 3.21 -6.08 -0.75
C PRO A 90 4.37 -6.26 0.24
N ALA A 91 5.47 -5.51 0.06
CA ALA A 91 6.61 -5.61 0.96
C ALA A 91 6.25 -5.16 2.38
N GLU A 92 5.52 -4.07 2.49
CA GLU A 92 5.04 -3.54 3.75
C GLU A 92 4.03 -4.49 4.41
N TYR A 93 3.15 -5.11 3.61
CA TYR A 93 2.13 -6.02 4.13
C TYR A 93 2.71 -7.11 5.02
N VAL A 94 3.79 -7.78 4.61
CA VAL A 94 4.37 -8.87 5.42
C VAL A 94 4.91 -8.37 6.76
N VAL A 95 5.39 -7.13 6.80
CA VAL A 95 5.83 -6.47 8.05
C VAL A 95 4.63 -6.11 8.93
N PHE A 96 3.58 -5.49 8.35
CA PHE A 96 2.33 -5.20 9.05
C PHE A 96 1.75 -6.48 9.67
N LYS A 97 1.66 -7.55 8.88
CA LYS A 97 1.12 -8.83 9.35
C LYS A 97 1.92 -9.38 10.52
N LYS A 98 3.25 -9.34 10.43
CA LYS A 98 4.14 -9.84 11.48
C LYS A 98 4.08 -9.01 12.77
N ARG A 99 3.92 -7.69 12.66
CA ARG A 99 4.05 -6.78 13.81
C ARG A 99 2.73 -6.35 14.44
N THR A 100 1.63 -6.41 13.70
CA THR A 100 0.36 -5.81 14.14
C THR A 100 -0.84 -6.77 14.10
N ASP A 101 -0.70 -7.98 13.57
CA ASP A 101 -1.82 -8.90 13.28
C ASP A 101 -2.92 -8.26 12.44
N ALA A 102 -2.59 -7.31 11.56
CA ALA A 102 -3.54 -6.62 10.71
C ALA A 102 -4.38 -7.61 9.87
N LYS A 103 -5.64 -7.24 9.65
CA LYS A 103 -6.63 -8.02 8.90
C LYS A 103 -6.66 -7.56 7.45
N LEU A 104 -6.67 -8.51 6.51
CA LEU A 104 -6.88 -8.21 5.09
C LEU A 104 -8.32 -7.75 4.87
N VAL A 105 -8.50 -6.63 4.16
CA VAL A 105 -9.82 -6.13 3.75
C VAL A 105 -10.07 -6.46 2.28
N VAL A 106 -9.26 -5.93 1.38
CA VAL A 106 -9.39 -6.10 -0.07
C VAL A 106 -8.05 -5.83 -0.75
N GLY A 107 -7.75 -6.56 -1.82
CA GLY A 107 -6.60 -6.28 -2.67
C GLY A 107 -6.90 -5.22 -3.72
N PHE A 108 -5.92 -4.41 -4.05
CA PHE A 108 -5.91 -3.43 -5.13
C PHE A 108 -5.01 -3.96 -6.23
N SER A 109 -5.57 -4.51 -7.31
CA SER A 109 -4.74 -5.08 -8.36
C SER A 109 -3.91 -4.02 -9.07
N ARG A 110 -2.69 -4.42 -9.45
CA ARG A 110 -1.78 -3.58 -10.24
C ARG A 110 -1.43 -4.32 -11.51
N PRO A 111 -2.01 -3.94 -12.67
CA PRO A 111 -1.66 -4.53 -13.95
C PRO A 111 -0.17 -4.35 -14.26
N GLU A 112 0.46 -5.37 -14.85
CA GLU A 112 1.89 -5.37 -15.20
C GLU A 112 2.83 -5.02 -14.03
N TYR A 113 2.50 -5.45 -12.82
CA TYR A 113 3.27 -5.14 -11.63
C TYR A 113 4.43 -6.13 -11.45
N TYR A 114 5.61 -5.74 -11.89
CA TYR A 114 6.85 -6.48 -11.69
C TYR A 114 8.06 -5.53 -11.71
N GLY A 115 9.15 -5.97 -11.05
CA GLY A 115 10.43 -5.29 -11.13
C GLY A 115 11.24 -5.76 -12.34
N SER A 116 12.06 -4.87 -12.85
CA SER A 116 12.98 -5.14 -13.95
C SER A 116 14.36 -4.59 -13.64
N VAL A 117 15.38 -5.17 -14.28
CA VAL A 117 16.73 -4.61 -14.33
C VAL A 117 16.93 -4.03 -15.73
N VAL A 118 17.30 -2.78 -15.80
CA VAL A 118 17.33 -1.98 -17.02
C VAL A 118 18.71 -1.34 -17.20
N THR A 119 19.23 -1.40 -18.41
CA THR A 119 20.46 -0.72 -18.85
C THR A 119 20.15 0.29 -19.96
N MET A 120 21.17 1.00 -20.43
CA MET A 120 21.07 1.79 -21.65
C MET A 120 21.48 0.92 -22.86
N LEU A 121 20.72 1.00 -23.96
CA LEU A 121 21.07 0.36 -25.22
C LEU A 121 22.46 0.88 -25.68
N GLY A 122 23.29 -0.04 -26.15
CA GLY A 122 24.66 0.30 -26.57
C GLY A 122 25.68 0.44 -25.44
N SER A 123 25.28 0.20 -24.19
CA SER A 123 26.20 0.24 -23.04
C SER A 123 27.12 -0.96 -22.92
N GLY A 124 26.98 -1.96 -23.80
CA GLY A 124 27.74 -3.23 -23.73
C GLY A 124 27.30 -4.13 -22.58
N ARG A 125 26.05 -3.96 -22.08
CA ARG A 125 25.46 -4.75 -20.99
C ARG A 125 24.18 -5.38 -21.50
N ASP A 126 24.28 -6.64 -21.88
CA ASP A 126 23.21 -7.36 -22.57
C ASP A 126 22.50 -8.38 -21.67
N GLY A 127 23.15 -8.81 -20.60
CA GLY A 127 22.64 -9.71 -19.59
C GLY A 127 23.01 -9.28 -18.17
N VAL A 128 22.52 -10.01 -17.17
CA VAL A 128 22.84 -9.72 -15.77
C VAL A 128 24.28 -10.08 -15.40
N GLU A 129 24.87 -11.02 -16.11
CA GLU A 129 26.28 -11.42 -15.96
C GLU A 129 27.24 -10.26 -16.20
N ASP A 130 26.89 -9.31 -17.07
CA ASP A 130 27.67 -8.11 -17.38
C ASP A 130 27.68 -7.09 -16.21
N LEU A 131 26.85 -7.34 -15.20
CA LEU A 131 26.77 -6.50 -14.00
C LEU A 131 27.75 -6.90 -12.90
N LYS A 132 28.49 -8.02 -13.05
CA LYS A 132 29.49 -8.44 -12.05
C LYS A 132 30.53 -7.34 -11.82
N GLY A 133 30.77 -7.04 -10.55
CA GLY A 133 31.67 -5.97 -10.12
C GLY A 133 31.17 -4.54 -10.37
N LYS A 134 29.92 -4.37 -10.84
CA LYS A 134 29.38 -3.06 -11.18
C LYS A 134 28.41 -2.54 -10.11
N LYS A 135 28.11 -1.25 -10.20
CA LYS A 135 27.07 -0.59 -9.38
C LYS A 135 25.72 -0.70 -10.05
N VAL A 136 24.72 -1.10 -9.28
CA VAL A 136 23.32 -1.17 -9.69
C VAL A 136 22.50 -0.22 -8.83
N GLY A 137 21.82 0.74 -9.45
CA GLY A 137 20.97 1.71 -8.78
C GLY A 137 19.60 1.09 -8.48
N LEU A 138 19.19 1.14 -7.24
CA LEU A 138 17.85 0.72 -6.79
C LEU A 138 17.10 1.89 -6.17
N GLY A 139 15.77 1.79 -6.13
CA GLY A 139 14.92 2.79 -5.47
C GLY A 139 14.98 2.70 -3.95
N ASP A 140 14.00 3.33 -3.31
CA ASP A 140 13.92 3.43 -1.85
C ASP A 140 13.99 2.05 -1.19
N VAL A 141 14.74 1.98 -0.10
CA VAL A 141 14.84 0.77 0.72
C VAL A 141 13.43 0.34 1.14
N GLY A 142 13.14 -0.96 1.02
CA GLY A 142 11.82 -1.52 1.32
C GLY A 142 10.82 -1.49 0.16
N SER A 143 11.09 -0.78 -0.94
CA SER A 143 10.19 -0.79 -2.10
C SER A 143 10.10 -2.17 -2.74
N THR A 144 8.89 -2.70 -2.91
CA THR A 144 8.67 -4.04 -3.48
C THR A 144 9.29 -4.16 -4.88
N SER A 145 8.93 -3.28 -5.79
CA SER A 145 9.30 -3.39 -7.22
C SER A 145 10.60 -2.69 -7.60
N ARG A 146 11.08 -1.76 -6.75
CA ARG A 146 12.30 -0.97 -7.06
C ARG A 146 13.50 -1.33 -6.20
N HIS A 147 13.30 -2.15 -5.15
CA HIS A 147 14.37 -2.64 -4.27
C HIS A 147 14.34 -4.17 -4.19
N LEU A 148 13.30 -4.76 -3.54
CA LEU A 148 13.27 -6.19 -3.26
C LEU A 148 13.27 -7.04 -4.55
N SER A 149 12.38 -6.69 -5.48
CA SER A 149 12.22 -7.46 -6.72
C SER A 149 13.45 -7.43 -7.61
N PRO A 150 14.11 -6.30 -7.91
CA PRO A 150 15.36 -6.31 -8.69
C PRO A 150 16.47 -7.12 -8.02
N ILE A 151 16.62 -7.07 -6.71
CA ILE A 151 17.58 -7.92 -5.99
C ILE A 151 17.25 -9.40 -6.18
N GLN A 152 15.97 -9.77 -6.02
CA GLN A 152 15.52 -11.14 -6.25
C GLN A 152 15.76 -11.61 -7.69
N VAL A 153 15.56 -10.73 -8.68
CA VAL A 153 15.84 -11.02 -10.09
C VAL A 153 17.32 -11.33 -10.30
N LEU A 154 18.21 -10.53 -9.75
CA LEU A 154 19.65 -10.77 -9.82
C LEU A 154 20.01 -12.12 -9.18
N ALA A 155 19.46 -12.43 -8.02
CA ALA A 155 19.69 -13.68 -7.31
C ALA A 155 19.12 -14.90 -8.06
N ASP A 156 17.92 -14.80 -8.62
CA ASP A 156 17.29 -15.88 -9.40
C ASP A 156 18.07 -16.17 -10.70
N LEU A 157 18.87 -15.21 -11.20
CA LEU A 157 19.73 -15.33 -12.36
C LEU A 157 21.20 -15.61 -12.02
N GLY A 158 21.48 -16.02 -10.77
CA GLY A 158 22.77 -16.55 -10.35
C GLY A 158 23.80 -15.53 -9.88
N LEU A 159 23.41 -14.28 -9.66
CA LEU A 159 24.26 -13.32 -8.97
C LEU A 159 24.01 -13.35 -7.45
N GLU A 160 25.02 -13.09 -6.65
CA GLU A 160 24.91 -12.84 -5.22
C GLU A 160 24.83 -11.31 -4.98
N PRO A 161 23.61 -10.73 -4.76
CA PRO A 161 23.49 -9.30 -4.52
C PRO A 161 24.28 -8.86 -3.28
N GLY A 162 25.02 -7.74 -3.39
CA GLY A 162 25.92 -7.27 -2.32
C GLY A 162 27.33 -7.88 -2.36
N LYS A 163 27.54 -8.98 -3.09
CA LYS A 163 28.86 -9.58 -3.34
C LYS A 163 29.28 -9.40 -4.79
N ASP A 164 28.44 -9.89 -5.73
CA ASP A 164 28.72 -9.79 -7.16
C ASP A 164 28.41 -8.41 -7.73
N VAL A 165 27.50 -7.67 -7.13
CA VAL A 165 27.11 -6.31 -7.53
C VAL A 165 27.05 -5.37 -6.34
N GLN A 166 27.45 -4.11 -6.55
CA GLN A 166 27.33 -3.07 -5.54
C GLN A 166 25.97 -2.40 -5.65
N ILE A 167 25.10 -2.56 -4.66
CA ILE A 167 23.80 -1.92 -4.60
C ILE A 167 23.91 -0.47 -4.12
N VAL A 168 23.27 0.46 -4.85
CA VAL A 168 23.22 1.89 -4.51
C VAL A 168 21.76 2.33 -4.51
N HIS A 169 21.25 2.81 -3.37
CA HIS A 169 19.91 3.39 -3.29
C HIS A 169 19.93 4.83 -3.80
N ILE A 170 19.10 5.14 -4.81
CA ILE A 170 19.15 6.41 -5.52
C ILE A 170 17.79 6.74 -6.16
N ASN A 171 17.48 8.04 -6.24
CA ASN A 171 16.30 8.51 -6.96
C ASN A 171 16.41 8.19 -8.47
N ARG A 172 15.31 7.77 -9.08
CA ARG A 172 15.24 7.33 -10.49
C ARG A 172 15.84 8.32 -11.49
N ASN A 173 15.51 9.61 -11.36
CA ASN A 173 16.00 10.61 -12.32
C ASN A 173 17.52 10.82 -12.18
N VAL A 174 17.99 10.84 -10.94
CA VAL A 174 19.44 10.92 -10.64
C VAL A 174 20.16 9.65 -11.12
N ALA A 175 19.53 8.48 -11.02
CA ALA A 175 20.09 7.21 -11.47
C ALA A 175 20.31 7.18 -13.00
N VAL A 176 19.41 7.76 -13.80
CA VAL A 176 19.60 7.85 -15.26
C VAL A 176 20.81 8.72 -15.59
N GLU A 177 20.97 9.85 -14.94
CA GLU A 177 22.14 10.70 -15.15
C GLU A 177 23.45 9.99 -14.71
N ALA A 178 23.39 9.21 -13.62
CA ALA A 178 24.53 8.37 -13.21
C ALA A 178 24.85 7.27 -14.21
N MET A 179 23.83 6.67 -14.86
CA MET A 179 24.04 5.71 -15.95
C MET A 179 24.69 6.36 -17.19
N LYS A 180 24.26 7.58 -17.56
CA LYS A 180 24.86 8.34 -18.68
C LYS A 180 26.35 8.60 -18.46
N ARG A 181 26.75 8.88 -17.23
CA ARG A 181 28.16 9.08 -16.87
C ARG A 181 28.96 7.78 -16.69
N GLY A 182 28.28 6.62 -16.68
CA GLY A 182 28.92 5.33 -16.44
C GLY A 182 29.11 5.00 -14.95
N ASP A 183 28.62 5.84 -14.03
CA ASP A 183 28.69 5.63 -12.56
C ASP A 183 27.83 4.43 -12.12
N LEU A 184 26.73 4.15 -12.85
CA LEU A 184 25.86 2.99 -12.68
C LEU A 184 25.80 2.16 -13.95
N ALA A 185 25.82 0.85 -13.80
CA ALA A 185 25.70 -0.10 -14.91
C ALA A 185 24.24 -0.37 -15.28
N ALA A 186 23.36 -0.41 -14.30
CA ALA A 186 21.94 -0.72 -14.45
C ALA A 186 21.12 -0.05 -13.34
N ILE A 187 19.80 -0.04 -13.52
CA ILE A 187 18.85 0.35 -12.47
C ILE A 187 17.75 -0.69 -12.31
N GLY A 188 17.31 -0.88 -11.07
CA GLY A 188 16.07 -1.58 -10.74
C GLY A 188 14.87 -0.65 -10.85
N ILE A 189 13.86 -1.04 -11.63
CA ILE A 189 12.70 -0.21 -11.90
C ILE A 189 11.41 -1.03 -11.93
N ASN A 190 10.29 -0.43 -11.52
CA ASN A 190 8.99 -0.97 -11.78
C ASN A 190 8.64 -0.83 -13.27
N ARG A 191 8.04 -1.87 -13.86
CA ARG A 191 7.63 -1.86 -15.27
C ARG A 191 6.78 -0.64 -15.64
N THR A 192 5.80 -0.29 -14.78
CA THR A 192 4.88 0.82 -15.05
C THR A 192 5.53 2.20 -14.98
N ASP A 193 6.72 2.32 -14.38
CA ASP A 193 7.49 3.57 -14.30
C ASP A 193 8.33 3.82 -15.58
N LEU A 194 8.65 2.77 -16.33
CA LEU A 194 9.61 2.84 -17.45
C LEU A 194 9.16 3.77 -18.59
N PRO A 195 7.88 3.78 -19.03
CA PRO A 195 7.44 4.71 -20.07
C PRO A 195 7.58 6.18 -19.66
N GLY A 196 7.24 6.50 -18.40
CA GLY A 196 7.41 7.85 -17.86
C GLY A 196 8.88 8.27 -17.76
N LEU A 197 9.75 7.33 -17.41
CA LEU A 197 11.20 7.57 -17.40
C LEU A 197 11.74 7.83 -18.79
N ALA A 198 11.36 7.01 -19.78
CA ALA A 198 11.75 7.19 -21.17
C ALA A 198 11.28 8.53 -21.73
N LYS A 199 10.07 8.97 -21.39
CA LYS A 199 9.54 10.28 -21.80
C LYS A 199 10.37 11.45 -21.23
N ARG A 200 10.87 11.34 -20.00
CA ARG A 200 11.72 12.36 -19.36
C ARG A 200 13.15 12.38 -19.85
N HIS A 201 13.63 11.26 -20.38
CA HIS A 201 14.99 11.10 -20.92
C HIS A 201 14.93 10.59 -22.36
N PRO A 202 14.46 11.40 -23.32
CA PRO A 202 14.26 10.99 -24.72
C PRO A 202 15.57 10.70 -25.45
N ASP A 203 16.68 11.12 -24.89
CA ASP A 203 18.06 10.86 -25.35
C ASP A 203 18.58 9.48 -24.94
N VAL A 204 17.82 8.72 -24.11
CA VAL A 204 18.19 7.40 -23.62
C VAL A 204 17.23 6.33 -24.14
N VAL A 205 17.76 5.33 -24.80
CA VAL A 205 17.02 4.11 -25.11
C VAL A 205 17.30 3.08 -24.01
N PHE A 206 16.29 2.76 -23.22
CA PHE A 206 16.38 1.78 -22.15
C PHE A 206 16.25 0.36 -22.69
N LYS A 207 17.12 -0.54 -22.23
CA LYS A 207 17.09 -1.97 -22.51
C LYS A 207 16.77 -2.74 -21.24
N VAL A 208 15.68 -3.51 -21.23
CA VAL A 208 15.37 -4.46 -20.16
C VAL A 208 16.23 -5.70 -20.33
N ILE A 209 17.15 -5.95 -19.43
CA ILE A 209 18.04 -7.13 -19.46
C ILE A 209 17.54 -8.26 -18.57
N ALA A 210 16.66 -7.96 -17.63
CA ALA A 210 16.00 -8.96 -16.81
C ALA A 210 14.63 -8.48 -16.32
N ARG A 211 13.67 -9.42 -16.23
CA ARG A 211 12.33 -9.23 -15.71
C ARG A 211 12.09 -10.17 -14.53
N GLY A 212 11.52 -9.63 -13.44
CA GLY A 212 11.06 -10.44 -12.32
C GLY A 212 9.72 -11.14 -12.60
N ARG A 213 9.32 -12.00 -11.68
CA ARG A 213 7.97 -12.55 -11.63
C ARG A 213 6.96 -11.44 -11.34
N ASP A 214 5.69 -11.67 -11.68
CA ASP A 214 4.61 -10.79 -11.27
C ASP A 214 4.54 -10.72 -9.74
N LEU A 215 4.37 -9.52 -9.24
CA LEU A 215 4.33 -9.22 -7.82
C LEU A 215 2.90 -9.31 -7.29
N PRO A 216 2.72 -9.66 -6.02
CA PRO A 216 1.42 -9.54 -5.37
C PRO A 216 0.91 -8.10 -5.42
N ASN A 217 -0.39 -7.97 -5.25
CA ASN A 217 -1.09 -6.70 -5.35
C ASN A 217 -1.00 -5.86 -4.06
N ASP A 218 -1.23 -4.57 -4.16
CA ASP A 218 -1.39 -3.71 -2.99
C ASP A 218 -2.64 -4.14 -2.21
N VAL A 219 -2.71 -3.78 -0.94
CA VAL A 219 -3.78 -4.25 -0.05
C VAL A 219 -4.24 -3.18 0.91
N LEU A 220 -5.55 -3.12 1.13
CA LEU A 220 -6.13 -2.40 2.24
C LEU A 220 -6.18 -3.32 3.46
N LEU A 221 -5.60 -2.87 4.55
CA LEU A 221 -5.56 -3.53 5.85
C LEU A 221 -6.48 -2.82 6.83
N ALA A 222 -7.05 -3.59 7.77
CA ALA A 222 -7.66 -3.05 8.98
C ALA A 222 -6.80 -3.46 10.18
N GLY A 223 -6.63 -2.56 11.14
CA GLY A 223 -5.96 -2.86 12.41
C GLY A 223 -6.71 -3.94 13.18
N LYS A 224 -6.00 -4.71 14.02
CA LYS A 224 -6.60 -5.75 14.88
C LYS A 224 -7.74 -5.21 15.76
N HIS A 225 -7.64 -3.94 16.16
CA HIS A 225 -8.62 -3.25 17.00
C HIS A 225 -9.91 -2.86 16.27
N VAL A 226 -9.93 -2.84 14.93
CA VAL A 226 -11.14 -2.57 14.15
C VAL A 226 -12.09 -3.77 14.28
N PRO A 227 -13.38 -3.57 14.65
CA PRO A 227 -14.33 -4.66 14.79
C PRO A 227 -14.48 -5.49 13.51
N ASP A 228 -14.71 -6.80 13.65
CA ASP A 228 -14.85 -7.70 12.50
C ASP A 228 -16.06 -7.35 11.63
N GLU A 229 -17.14 -6.88 12.23
CA GLU A 229 -18.31 -6.37 11.54
C GLU A 229 -18.02 -5.16 10.65
N VAL A 230 -17.15 -4.23 11.13
CA VAL A 230 -16.70 -3.07 10.34
C VAL A 230 -15.83 -3.55 9.17
N THR A 231 -14.92 -4.48 9.42
CA THR A 231 -14.07 -5.07 8.39
C THR A 231 -14.89 -5.81 7.34
N ALA A 232 -15.90 -6.59 7.75
CA ALA A 232 -16.82 -7.28 6.84
C ALA A 232 -17.68 -6.30 6.04
N LYS A 233 -18.17 -5.24 6.68
CA LYS A 233 -18.91 -4.16 6.00
C LYS A 233 -18.04 -3.49 4.94
N MET A 234 -16.78 -3.18 5.24
CA MET A 234 -15.85 -2.61 4.25
C MET A 234 -15.66 -3.55 3.06
N ARG A 235 -15.41 -4.86 3.27
CA ARG A 235 -15.31 -5.83 2.16
C ARG A 235 -16.53 -5.79 1.25
N LYS A 236 -17.73 -5.77 1.84
CA LYS A 236 -18.98 -5.68 1.08
C LYS A 236 -19.09 -4.37 0.29
N VAL A 237 -18.68 -3.25 0.87
CA VAL A 237 -18.68 -1.95 0.19
C VAL A 237 -17.79 -1.99 -1.05
N PHE A 238 -16.59 -2.57 -0.97
CA PHE A 238 -15.69 -2.73 -2.12
C PHE A 238 -16.25 -3.65 -3.19
N SER A 239 -16.97 -4.71 -2.80
CA SER A 239 -17.64 -5.62 -3.74
C SER A 239 -18.79 -4.95 -4.46
N ASP A 240 -19.68 -4.30 -3.70
CA ASP A 240 -20.94 -3.75 -4.24
C ASP A 240 -20.75 -2.44 -5.02
N ASN A 241 -19.68 -1.69 -4.74
CA ASN A 241 -19.45 -0.36 -5.31
C ASN A 241 -18.08 -0.26 -6.04
N SER A 242 -17.62 -1.37 -6.61
CA SER A 242 -16.28 -1.47 -7.19
C SER A 242 -16.00 -0.40 -8.24
N GLU A 243 -16.92 -0.15 -9.17
CA GLU A 243 -16.76 0.83 -10.25
C GLU A 243 -16.57 2.25 -9.71
N ALA A 244 -17.43 2.67 -8.78
CA ALA A 244 -17.37 4.01 -8.19
C ALA A 244 -16.09 4.22 -7.38
N LEU A 245 -15.66 3.20 -6.63
CA LEU A 245 -14.43 3.27 -5.83
C LEU A 245 -13.18 3.23 -6.71
N ILE A 246 -13.15 2.43 -7.78
CA ILE A 246 -12.06 2.42 -8.76
C ILE A 246 -11.95 3.79 -9.43
N ALA A 247 -13.06 4.34 -9.93
CA ALA A 247 -13.08 5.66 -10.52
C ALA A 247 -12.54 6.72 -9.55
N ALA A 248 -12.92 6.63 -8.28
CA ALA A 248 -12.45 7.56 -7.25
C ALA A 248 -10.96 7.42 -6.94
N VAL A 249 -10.39 6.21 -6.94
CA VAL A 249 -8.93 5.98 -6.83
C VAL A 249 -8.20 6.63 -8.00
N LEU A 250 -8.72 6.46 -9.21
CA LEU A 250 -8.09 6.95 -10.45
C LEU A 250 -8.20 8.48 -10.64
N LEU A 251 -8.91 9.20 -9.76
CA LEU A 251 -8.86 10.67 -9.71
C LEU A 251 -7.51 11.21 -9.22
N GLY A 252 -6.73 10.40 -8.50
CA GLY A 252 -5.38 10.77 -8.08
C GLY A 252 -4.47 10.96 -9.30
N PRO A 253 -3.85 12.16 -9.48
CA PRO A 253 -3.21 12.52 -10.75
C PRO A 253 -1.83 11.87 -10.97
N ASP A 254 -1.15 11.46 -9.90
CA ASP A 254 0.24 11.02 -9.95
C ASP A 254 0.42 9.54 -9.52
N GLU A 255 0.48 9.29 -8.22
CA GLU A 255 0.81 7.96 -7.66
C GLU A 255 -0.28 6.92 -7.94
N ASN A 256 -1.53 7.35 -8.03
CA ASN A 256 -2.66 6.46 -8.28
C ASN A 256 -2.76 5.99 -9.74
N GLN A 257 -2.02 6.60 -10.66
CA GLN A 257 -1.95 6.14 -12.06
C GLN A 257 -1.37 4.71 -12.19
N LYS A 258 -0.65 4.24 -11.17
CA LYS A 258 -0.22 2.84 -11.05
C LYS A 258 -1.37 1.83 -11.04
N PHE A 259 -2.58 2.28 -10.75
CA PHE A 259 -3.80 1.46 -10.66
C PHE A 259 -4.66 1.49 -11.95
N GLN A 260 -4.20 2.07 -13.05
CA GLN A 260 -4.92 2.03 -14.32
C GLN A 260 -5.24 0.58 -14.72
N GLY A 261 -6.52 0.30 -15.00
CA GLY A 261 -7.00 -1.04 -15.31
C GLY A 261 -7.15 -1.98 -14.10
N MET A 262 -7.09 -1.43 -12.88
CA MET A 262 -7.23 -2.20 -11.65
C MET A 262 -8.59 -2.88 -11.48
N LYS A 263 -8.60 -3.88 -10.60
CA LYS A 263 -9.79 -4.49 -9.99
C LYS A 263 -9.56 -4.65 -8.50
N PHE A 264 -10.63 -4.64 -7.71
CA PHE A 264 -10.54 -5.10 -6.33
C PHE A 264 -10.51 -6.63 -6.27
N ILE A 265 -9.75 -7.17 -5.30
CA ILE A 265 -9.57 -8.61 -5.09
C ILE A 265 -10.15 -8.93 -3.71
N PRO A 266 -11.42 -9.38 -3.63
CA PRO A 266 -12.09 -9.60 -2.34
C PRO A 266 -11.55 -10.79 -1.56
N ASN A 267 -11.01 -11.80 -2.26
CA ASN A 267 -10.51 -13.05 -1.66
C ASN A 267 -8.98 -13.09 -1.56
N ILE A 268 -8.37 -11.92 -1.32
CA ILE A 268 -6.92 -11.85 -1.09
C ILE A 268 -6.53 -12.60 0.18
N ALA A 269 -5.46 -13.39 0.12
CA ALA A 269 -5.02 -14.25 1.22
C ALA A 269 -3.55 -14.01 1.57
N ASP A 270 -3.18 -14.30 2.82
CA ASP A 270 -1.82 -14.13 3.31
C ASP A 270 -0.77 -14.91 2.50
N LYS A 271 -1.12 -16.11 2.01
CA LYS A 271 -0.27 -16.94 1.15
C LYS A 271 0.12 -16.26 -0.17
N ASP A 272 -0.68 -15.31 -0.64
CA ASP A 272 -0.40 -14.60 -1.90
C ASP A 272 0.89 -13.76 -1.79
N TYR A 273 1.37 -13.52 -0.57
CA TYR A 273 2.58 -12.75 -0.26
C TYR A 273 3.82 -13.61 0.07
N ASP A 274 3.77 -14.94 -0.13
CA ASP A 274 4.91 -15.81 0.17
C ASP A 274 6.14 -15.51 -0.70
N TYR A 275 5.93 -15.03 -1.94
CA TYR A 275 7.02 -14.58 -2.78
C TYR A 275 7.73 -13.34 -2.21
N ILE A 276 7.01 -12.46 -1.53
CA ILE A 276 7.61 -11.31 -0.83
C ILE A 276 8.46 -11.78 0.35
N ARG A 277 8.00 -12.78 1.11
CA ARG A 277 8.77 -13.38 2.21
C ARG A 277 10.11 -13.97 1.70
N LYS A 278 10.09 -14.64 0.54
CA LYS A 278 11.31 -15.09 -0.14
C LYS A 278 12.25 -13.93 -0.45
N MET A 279 11.74 -12.82 -0.98
CA MET A 279 12.56 -11.63 -1.26
C MET A 279 13.21 -11.06 -0.01
N TYR A 280 12.51 -11.04 1.13
CA TYR A 280 13.09 -10.60 2.39
C TYR A 280 14.24 -11.51 2.85
N VAL A 281 14.15 -12.82 2.63
CA VAL A 281 15.28 -13.75 2.86
C VAL A 281 16.45 -13.38 1.97
N THR A 282 16.22 -13.13 0.68
CA THR A 282 17.25 -12.79 -0.31
C THR A 282 18.00 -11.49 0.04
N ILE A 283 17.32 -10.50 0.62
CA ILE A 283 17.97 -9.25 1.07
C ILE A 283 18.56 -9.34 2.49
N GLY A 284 18.63 -10.53 3.08
CA GLY A 284 19.19 -10.74 4.43
C GLY A 284 18.27 -10.34 5.58
N GLN A 285 16.96 -10.26 5.35
CA GLN A 285 15.94 -9.92 6.35
C GLN A 285 14.93 -11.07 6.54
N PRO A 286 15.38 -12.28 6.92
CA PRO A 286 14.52 -13.48 6.96
C PRO A 286 13.35 -13.36 7.94
N GLN A 287 13.45 -12.47 8.93
CA GLN A 287 12.38 -12.26 9.92
C GLN A 287 11.28 -11.34 9.39
N TYR A 288 11.56 -10.52 8.37
CA TYR A 288 10.69 -9.44 7.85
C TYR A 288 9.87 -8.72 8.94
N ALA A 289 10.40 -8.72 10.18
CA ALA A 289 9.84 -8.03 11.33
C ALA A 289 10.36 -6.61 11.47
N THR A 290 11.53 -6.33 10.86
CA THR A 290 12.14 -5.01 10.82
C THR A 290 11.96 -4.45 9.43
N PHE A 291 11.26 -3.33 9.33
CA PHE A 291 11.12 -2.64 8.06
C PHE A 291 12.26 -1.64 7.93
N VAL A 292 13.04 -1.75 6.87
CA VAL A 292 14.16 -0.86 6.54
C VAL A 292 13.73 0.05 5.38
N GLY A 293 12.84 0.99 5.64
CA GLY A 293 12.38 1.91 4.63
C GLY A 293 11.90 3.23 5.21
N ASN A 294 12.26 4.30 4.55
CA ASN A 294 11.76 5.65 4.82
C ASN A 294 10.69 6.02 3.80
#